data_349fd2a9f919591906e39f446f392474
#
_entry.id   349fd2a9f919591906e39f446f392474
#
_cell.length_a   1.000
_cell.length_b   1.000
_cell.length_c   1.000
_cell.angle_alpha   90.00
_cell.angle_beta   90.00
_cell.angle_gamma   90.00
#
_symmetry.space_group_name_H-M   'P 1'
#
loop_
_entity.id
_entity.type
_entity.pdbx_description
1 polymer ?
#
loop_
_entity_poly.entity_id
_entity_poly.type
_entity_poly.pdbx_seq_one_letter_code
_entity_poly.pdbx_strand_id
1 'polypeptide(L)'
;MNYHSHSSARLKANFGEALLASLAPDGGLWMPDKIPQFTPEQTAKMGALSFADCAAVLARNFVDNRFSNHDLREICRDSYNFPVPMKTLSGTELDAATPEIANEYILELFHGPTLAFKDFAARFMGRCASHLMNESNAKRTILVLSLIHISEPTRPY
;
A
#
# COMPACT_ATOMS: atom_id res chain seq x y z
N MET A 1 -11.42 9.80 -5.45
CA MET A 1 -10.49 9.46 -6.55
C MET A 1 -11.20 8.52 -7.52
N ASN A 2 -11.05 8.74 -8.81
CA ASN A 2 -11.48 7.80 -9.85
C ASN A 2 -10.27 7.05 -10.39
N TYR A 3 -10.56 5.86 -10.90
CA TYR A 3 -9.59 4.94 -11.50
C TYR A 3 -10.02 4.62 -12.93
N HIS A 4 -9.07 4.30 -13.77
CA HIS A 4 -9.30 3.81 -15.13
C HIS A 4 -8.46 2.56 -15.39
N SER A 5 -8.87 1.74 -16.35
CA SER A 5 -8.02 0.65 -16.83
C SER A 5 -6.81 1.22 -17.58
N HIS A 6 -5.63 0.69 -17.33
CA HIS A 6 -4.44 1.09 -18.08
C HIS A 6 -4.55 0.73 -19.58
N SER A 7 -5.35 -0.27 -19.91
CA SER A 7 -5.60 -0.69 -21.30
C SER A 7 -6.71 0.11 -21.97
N SER A 8 -7.62 0.73 -21.21
CA SER A 8 -8.71 1.53 -21.75
C SER A 8 -9.14 2.63 -20.78
N ALA A 9 -8.86 3.87 -21.11
CA ALA A 9 -9.28 5.04 -20.33
C ALA A 9 -10.84 5.23 -20.26
N ARG A 10 -11.60 4.47 -21.05
CA ARG A 10 -13.07 4.49 -21.01
C ARG A 10 -13.65 3.71 -19.84
N LEU A 11 -12.94 2.68 -19.37
CA LEU A 11 -13.37 1.91 -18.22
C LEU A 11 -12.98 2.67 -16.95
N LYS A 12 -13.99 3.02 -16.17
CA LYS A 12 -13.85 3.81 -14.95
C LYS A 12 -14.39 3.03 -13.75
N ALA A 13 -13.78 3.26 -12.60
CA ALA A 13 -14.22 2.72 -11.32
C ALA A 13 -13.87 3.70 -10.19
N ASN A 14 -14.59 3.63 -9.07
CA ASN A 14 -14.12 4.19 -7.81
C ASN A 14 -13.17 3.21 -7.12
N PHE A 15 -12.56 3.63 -6.01
CA PHE A 15 -11.59 2.81 -5.27
C PHE A 15 -12.16 1.44 -4.88
N GLY A 16 -13.35 1.42 -4.29
CA GLY A 16 -13.92 0.16 -3.81
C GLY A 16 -14.37 -0.77 -4.93
N GLU A 17 -14.86 -0.25 -6.04
CA GLU A 17 -15.15 -1.05 -7.23
C GLU A 17 -13.87 -1.66 -7.79
N ALA A 18 -12.82 -0.87 -7.94
CA ALA A 18 -11.52 -1.32 -8.41
C ALA A 18 -10.90 -2.39 -7.48
N LEU A 19 -10.95 -2.16 -6.16
CA LEU A 19 -10.45 -3.10 -5.17
C LEU A 19 -11.16 -4.45 -5.23
N LEU A 20 -12.50 -4.44 -5.29
CA LEU A 20 -13.31 -5.66 -5.28
C LEU A 20 -13.31 -6.40 -6.63
N ALA A 21 -13.08 -5.69 -7.72
CA ALA A 21 -12.96 -6.28 -9.05
C ALA A 21 -11.59 -6.90 -9.31
N SER A 22 -10.55 -6.46 -8.62
CA SER A 22 -9.13 -6.81 -8.81
C SER A 22 -8.59 -6.33 -10.16
N LEU A 23 -9.08 -6.83 -11.27
CA LEU A 23 -8.75 -6.42 -12.64
C LEU A 23 -9.95 -5.71 -13.29
N ALA A 24 -9.67 -4.84 -14.26
CA ALA A 24 -10.69 -4.27 -15.10
C ALA A 24 -11.27 -5.33 -16.06
N PRO A 25 -12.49 -5.12 -16.61
CA PRO A 25 -13.13 -6.08 -17.53
C PRO A 25 -12.32 -6.42 -18.79
N ASP A 26 -11.39 -5.56 -19.18
CA ASP A 26 -10.46 -5.77 -20.28
C ASP A 26 -9.15 -6.48 -19.87
N GLY A 27 -9.07 -6.95 -18.62
CA GLY A 27 -7.86 -7.56 -18.04
C GLY A 27 -6.78 -6.57 -17.62
N GLY A 28 -7.02 -5.27 -17.75
CA GLY A 28 -6.10 -4.21 -17.38
C GLY A 28 -6.04 -3.96 -15.87
N LEU A 29 -4.98 -3.29 -15.44
CA LEU A 29 -4.84 -2.81 -14.06
C LEU A 29 -5.61 -1.51 -13.87
N TRP A 30 -6.21 -1.34 -12.68
CA TRP A 30 -6.81 -0.09 -12.28
C TRP A 30 -5.74 0.92 -11.87
N MET A 31 -5.69 2.04 -12.56
CA MET A 31 -4.78 3.15 -12.33
C MET A 31 -5.54 4.38 -11.86
N PRO A 32 -5.03 5.13 -10.86
CA PRO A 32 -5.67 6.38 -10.45
C PRO A 32 -5.61 7.41 -11.58
N ASP A 33 -6.66 8.21 -11.74
CA ASP A 33 -6.72 9.25 -12.78
C ASP A 33 -5.64 10.33 -12.60
N LYS A 34 -5.14 10.50 -11.38
CA LYS A 34 -4.06 11.44 -11.05
C LYS A 34 -3.27 10.97 -9.83
N ILE A 35 -2.00 11.32 -9.76
CA ILE A 35 -1.18 11.16 -8.56
C ILE A 35 -1.29 12.46 -7.75
N PRO A 36 -1.73 12.40 -6.48
CA PRO A 36 -1.79 13.55 -5.60
C PRO A 36 -0.40 14.16 -5.39
N GLN A 37 -0.35 15.48 -5.36
CA GLN A 37 0.86 16.23 -5.02
C GLN A 37 0.69 16.88 -3.66
N PHE A 38 1.78 16.94 -2.89
CA PHE A 38 1.81 17.56 -1.57
C PHE A 38 2.73 18.78 -1.59
N THR A 39 2.31 19.81 -0.89
CA THR A 39 3.19 20.99 -0.69
C THR A 39 4.30 20.66 0.32
N PRO A 40 5.40 21.44 0.33
CA PRO A 40 6.45 21.28 1.34
C PRO A 40 5.90 21.33 2.78
N GLU A 41 4.93 22.22 3.05
CA GLU A 41 4.31 22.33 4.37
C GLU A 41 3.49 21.10 4.74
N GLN A 42 2.78 20.51 3.79
CA GLN A 42 2.04 19.25 3.99
C GLN A 42 3.00 18.10 4.26
N THR A 43 4.09 18.03 3.50
CA THR A 43 5.13 16.99 3.69
C THR A 43 5.80 17.13 5.06
N ALA A 44 6.12 18.35 5.48
CA ALA A 44 6.70 18.60 6.80
C ALA A 44 5.75 18.19 7.94
N LYS A 45 4.44 18.47 7.81
CA LYS A 45 3.43 18.03 8.79
C LYS A 45 3.31 16.52 8.84
N MET A 46 3.40 15.82 7.72
CA MET A 46 3.38 14.35 7.66
C MET A 46 4.59 13.74 8.36
N GLY A 47 5.75 14.36 8.28
CA GLY A 47 6.97 13.91 8.96
C GLY A 47 6.89 13.88 10.49
N ALA A 48 5.95 14.60 11.09
CA ALA A 48 5.69 14.59 12.55
C ALA A 48 4.66 13.51 12.97
N LEU A 49 4.06 12.79 12.04
CA LEU A 49 3.04 11.78 12.30
C LEU A 49 3.67 10.40 12.55
N SER A 50 2.90 9.51 13.20
CA SER A 50 3.21 8.09 13.16
C SER A 50 3.15 7.55 11.72
N PHE A 51 3.82 6.44 11.44
CA PHE A 51 3.75 5.81 10.11
C PHE A 51 2.29 5.51 9.69
N ALA A 52 1.48 4.97 10.61
CA ALA A 52 0.08 4.66 10.34
C ALA A 52 -0.78 5.91 10.09
N ASP A 53 -0.57 6.99 10.85
CA ASP A 53 -1.30 8.24 10.63
C ASP A 53 -0.86 8.94 9.33
N CYS A 54 0.42 8.89 9.00
CA CYS A 54 0.94 9.35 7.70
C CYS A 54 0.32 8.55 6.55
N ALA A 55 0.26 7.23 6.67
CA ALA A 55 -0.39 6.35 5.70
C ALA A 55 -1.87 6.70 5.50
N ALA A 56 -2.61 7.04 6.56
CA ALA A 56 -3.99 7.46 6.46
C ALA A 56 -4.17 8.79 5.70
N VAL A 57 -3.27 9.75 5.92
CA VAL A 57 -3.25 11.03 5.18
C VAL A 57 -2.98 10.79 3.69
N LEU A 58 -2.03 9.92 3.36
CA LEU A 58 -1.73 9.55 1.99
C LEU A 58 -2.90 8.81 1.34
N ALA A 59 -3.40 7.77 2.00
CA ALA A 59 -4.47 6.92 1.49
C ALA A 59 -5.78 7.68 1.25
N ARG A 60 -6.08 8.76 2.05
CA ARG A 60 -7.25 9.61 1.87
C ARG A 60 -7.41 10.13 0.43
N ASN A 61 -6.31 10.36 -0.24
CA ASN A 61 -6.32 10.88 -1.60
C ASN A 61 -6.67 9.82 -2.66
N PHE A 62 -6.58 8.54 -2.32
CA PHE A 62 -6.79 7.43 -3.24
C PHE A 62 -8.12 6.72 -3.02
N VAL A 63 -8.64 6.70 -1.79
CA VAL A 63 -9.91 6.05 -1.47
C VAL A 63 -11.12 6.96 -1.82
N ASP A 64 -12.29 6.37 -1.86
CA ASP A 64 -13.55 7.09 -2.06
C ASP A 64 -14.23 7.52 -0.73
N ASN A 65 -15.40 8.12 -0.82
CA ASN A 65 -16.10 8.70 0.33
C ASN A 65 -16.76 7.65 1.26
N ARG A 66 -16.76 6.38 0.90
CA ARG A 66 -17.20 5.29 1.79
C ARG A 66 -16.28 5.08 2.99
N PHE A 67 -15.06 5.57 2.92
CA PHE A 67 -14.12 5.57 4.04
C PHE A 67 -14.17 6.93 4.73
N SER A 68 -14.69 7.02 5.94
CA SER A 68 -14.54 8.23 6.74
C SER A 68 -13.06 8.43 7.15
N ASN A 69 -12.72 9.63 7.58
CA ASN A 69 -11.35 9.88 8.09
C ASN A 69 -11.05 9.05 9.35
N HIS A 70 -12.06 8.73 10.14
CA HIS A 70 -11.93 7.87 11.30
C HIS A 70 -11.62 6.43 10.87
N ASP A 71 -12.48 5.85 10.02
CA ASP A 71 -12.31 4.46 9.55
C ASP A 71 -10.96 4.26 8.88
N LEU A 72 -10.54 5.22 8.06
CA LEU A 72 -9.26 5.13 7.37
C LEU A 72 -8.06 5.15 8.33
N ARG A 73 -8.14 5.95 9.40
CA ARG A 73 -7.11 5.92 10.46
C ARG A 73 -7.08 4.58 11.18
N GLU A 74 -8.23 4.03 11.56
CA GLU A 74 -8.29 2.72 12.22
C GLU A 74 -7.78 1.60 11.29
N ILE A 75 -8.19 1.62 10.02
CA ILE A 75 -7.68 0.69 8.98
C ILE A 75 -6.15 0.79 8.89
N CYS A 76 -5.58 1.99 8.83
CA CYS A 76 -4.14 2.17 8.73
C CYS A 76 -3.41 1.73 10.01
N ARG A 77 -3.94 2.06 11.20
CA ARG A 77 -3.35 1.63 12.47
C ARG A 77 -3.33 0.12 12.63
N ASP A 78 -4.42 -0.53 12.25
CA ASP A 78 -4.51 -1.97 12.25
C ASP A 78 -3.61 -2.63 11.19
N SER A 79 -3.45 -2.00 10.03
CA SER A 79 -2.63 -2.53 8.95
C SER A 79 -1.14 -2.42 9.25
N TYR A 80 -0.73 -1.31 9.87
CA TYR A 80 0.67 -0.92 10.05
C TYR A 80 1.05 -0.87 11.54
N ASN A 81 0.70 -1.91 12.29
CA ASN A 81 0.99 -2.04 13.72
C ASN A 81 2.37 -2.69 14.01
N PHE A 82 3.31 -2.51 13.11
CA PHE A 82 4.69 -2.97 13.21
C PHE A 82 5.65 -1.82 12.85
N PRO A 83 6.92 -1.89 13.29
CA PRO A 83 7.88 -0.82 13.03
C PRO A 83 8.24 -0.74 11.54
N VAL A 84 8.54 0.46 11.07
CA VAL A 84 9.07 0.74 9.72
C VAL A 84 10.29 1.65 9.89
N PRO A 85 11.42 1.09 10.37
CA PRO A 85 12.58 1.89 10.68
C PRO A 85 13.33 2.29 9.40
N MET A 86 13.91 3.48 9.45
CA MET A 86 14.86 3.95 8.46
C MET A 86 16.27 3.91 9.09
N LYS A 87 17.19 3.21 8.46
CA LYS A 87 18.58 3.07 8.89
C LYS A 87 19.47 3.92 7.99
N THR A 88 20.40 4.65 8.60
CA THR A 88 21.46 5.33 7.84
C THR A 88 22.59 4.33 7.54
N LEU A 89 23.20 4.47 6.39
CA LEU A 89 24.43 3.77 6.03
C LEU A 89 25.68 4.50 6.52
N SER A 90 25.55 5.74 6.96
CA SER A 90 26.65 6.54 7.49
C SER A 90 27.22 5.94 8.77
N GLY A 91 28.54 5.90 8.90
CA GLY A 91 29.25 5.35 10.07
C GLY A 91 29.36 3.83 10.10
N THR A 92 29.02 3.15 9.00
CA THR A 92 29.24 1.72 8.83
C THR A 92 30.58 1.44 8.15
N GLU A 93 31.02 0.18 8.16
CA GLU A 93 32.21 -0.22 7.38
C GLU A 93 32.02 0.03 5.88
N LEU A 94 30.78 -0.02 5.40
CA LEU A 94 30.41 0.25 4.02
C LEU A 94 30.61 1.73 3.65
N ASP A 95 30.27 2.65 4.57
CA ASP A 95 30.48 4.09 4.40
C ASP A 95 31.98 4.43 4.26
N ALA A 96 32.84 3.80 5.06
CA ALA A 96 34.28 3.98 4.98
C ALA A 96 34.87 3.48 3.64
N ALA A 97 34.27 2.44 3.04
CA ALA A 97 34.72 1.88 1.77
C ALA A 97 34.14 2.64 0.55
N THR A 98 33.01 3.33 0.71
CA THR A 98 32.27 4.00 -0.38
C THR A 98 31.71 5.33 0.11
N PRO A 99 32.51 6.41 0.09
CA PRO A 99 32.10 7.72 0.63
C PRO A 99 30.85 8.32 -0.01
N GLU A 100 30.48 7.90 -1.22
CA GLU A 100 29.29 8.37 -1.94
C GLU A 100 27.99 8.00 -1.24
N ILE A 101 27.98 7.00 -0.33
CA ILE A 101 26.77 6.55 0.39
C ILE A 101 26.55 7.26 1.73
N ALA A 102 27.38 8.24 2.07
CA ALA A 102 27.32 8.93 3.38
C ALA A 102 25.96 9.55 3.73
N ASN A 103 25.09 9.83 2.76
CA ASN A 103 23.74 10.36 2.92
C ASN A 103 22.65 9.38 2.46
N GLU A 104 22.97 8.10 2.36
CA GLU A 104 22.01 7.09 1.95
C GLU A 104 21.33 6.43 3.15
N TYR A 105 20.09 6.02 2.92
CA TYR A 105 19.23 5.41 3.94
C TYR A 105 18.60 4.14 3.41
N ILE A 106 18.44 3.16 4.28
CA ILE A 106 17.67 1.95 4.02
C ILE A 106 16.35 2.02 4.79
N LEU A 107 15.23 1.99 4.07
CA LEU A 107 13.92 1.80 4.67
C LEU A 107 13.64 0.29 4.78
N GLU A 108 13.60 -0.21 6.02
CA GLU A 108 13.39 -1.64 6.28
C GLU A 108 11.90 -1.98 6.21
N LEU A 109 11.49 -2.76 5.22
CA LEU A 109 10.09 -3.09 4.95
C LEU A 109 9.73 -4.56 5.29
N PHE A 110 10.53 -5.22 6.13
CA PHE A 110 10.38 -6.64 6.45
C PHE A 110 9.96 -6.91 7.91
N HIS A 111 9.52 -5.90 8.66
CA HIS A 111 9.13 -6.06 10.07
C HIS A 111 7.65 -6.43 10.28
N GLY A 112 6.92 -6.68 9.22
CA GLY A 112 5.54 -7.15 9.30
C GLY A 112 5.44 -8.63 9.72
N PRO A 113 4.23 -9.13 9.99
CA PRO A 113 4.00 -10.48 10.51
C PRO A 113 4.56 -11.63 9.64
N THR A 114 4.64 -11.43 8.32
CA THR A 114 5.17 -12.44 7.39
C THR A 114 6.62 -12.18 6.99
N LEU A 115 7.27 -11.18 7.60
CA LEU A 115 8.63 -10.73 7.31
C LEU A 115 8.84 -10.38 5.84
N ALA A 116 7.78 -9.93 5.15
CA ALA A 116 7.80 -9.58 3.74
C ALA A 116 7.19 -8.21 3.48
N PHE A 117 7.71 -7.49 2.49
CA PHE A 117 7.16 -6.23 2.00
C PHE A 117 5.65 -6.31 1.68
N LYS A 118 5.16 -7.48 1.29
CA LYS A 118 3.77 -7.70 0.92
C LYS A 118 2.78 -7.42 2.06
N ASP A 119 3.22 -7.45 3.32
CA ASP A 119 2.39 -7.12 4.48
C ASP A 119 1.77 -5.71 4.38
N PHE A 120 2.47 -4.76 3.79
CA PHE A 120 1.96 -3.39 3.61
C PHE A 120 0.71 -3.36 2.74
N ALA A 121 0.75 -3.99 1.57
CA ALA A 121 -0.38 -3.98 0.65
C ALA A 121 -1.49 -4.94 1.08
N ALA A 122 -1.15 -6.19 1.44
CA ALA A 122 -2.14 -7.22 1.73
C ALA A 122 -2.98 -6.91 2.97
N ARG A 123 -2.37 -6.38 4.04
CA ARG A 123 -3.09 -6.01 5.26
C ARG A 123 -4.02 -4.83 5.03
N PHE A 124 -3.56 -3.78 4.37
CA PHE A 124 -4.39 -2.62 4.04
C PHE A 124 -5.55 -3.01 3.11
N MET A 125 -5.26 -3.73 2.04
CA MET A 125 -6.26 -4.23 1.10
C MET A 125 -7.33 -5.09 1.78
N GLY A 126 -6.92 -6.04 2.62
CA GLY A 126 -7.84 -6.92 3.33
C GLY A 126 -8.79 -6.16 4.27
N ARG A 127 -8.30 -5.13 4.98
CA ARG A 127 -9.12 -4.30 5.85
C ARG A 127 -10.06 -3.38 5.08
N CYS A 128 -9.60 -2.78 3.99
CA CYS A 128 -10.46 -2.01 3.11
C CYS A 128 -11.57 -2.88 2.51
N ALA A 129 -11.25 -4.08 2.04
CA ALA A 129 -12.24 -5.02 1.52
C ALA A 129 -13.26 -5.42 2.60
N SER A 130 -12.80 -5.71 3.83
CA SER A 130 -13.67 -6.04 4.96
C SER A 130 -14.63 -4.89 5.28
N HIS A 131 -14.14 -3.65 5.32
CA HIS A 131 -14.97 -2.45 5.54
C HIS A 131 -16.09 -2.35 4.50
N LEU A 132 -15.74 -2.44 3.21
CA LEU A 132 -16.72 -2.38 2.11
C LEU A 132 -17.74 -3.52 2.11
N MET A 133 -17.32 -4.72 2.51
CA MET A 133 -18.22 -5.88 2.60
C MET A 133 -19.20 -5.77 3.77
N ASN A 134 -18.76 -5.22 4.89
CA ASN A 134 -19.64 -4.97 6.04
C ASN A 134 -20.76 -3.97 5.70
N GLU A 135 -20.44 -2.92 4.95
CA GLU A 135 -21.45 -1.95 4.49
C GLU A 135 -22.50 -2.59 3.57
N SER A 136 -22.09 -3.50 2.70
CA SER A 136 -22.96 -4.12 1.71
C SER A 136 -23.64 -5.40 2.17
N ASN A 137 -23.33 -5.89 3.38
CA ASN A 137 -23.74 -7.20 3.89
C ASN A 137 -23.44 -8.37 2.91
N ALA A 138 -22.43 -8.18 2.07
CA ALA A 138 -22.03 -9.13 1.04
C ALA A 138 -21.01 -10.14 1.58
N LYS A 139 -21.21 -11.42 1.28
CA LYS A 139 -20.22 -12.45 1.57
C LYS A 139 -19.34 -12.67 0.34
N ARG A 140 -18.03 -12.61 0.52
CA ARG A 140 -17.03 -12.94 -0.51
C ARG A 140 -15.96 -13.85 0.07
N THR A 141 -15.42 -14.70 -0.75
CA THR A 141 -14.25 -15.50 -0.40
C THR A 141 -13.04 -14.84 -1.04
N ILE A 142 -12.05 -14.45 -0.21
CA ILE A 142 -10.77 -13.94 -0.69
C ILE A 142 -9.78 -15.10 -0.63
N LEU A 143 -9.27 -15.51 -1.78
CA LEU A 143 -8.24 -16.53 -1.89
C LEU A 143 -6.88 -15.86 -1.90
N VAL A 144 -6.08 -16.10 -0.86
CA VAL A 144 -4.70 -15.61 -0.76
C VAL A 144 -3.77 -16.76 -1.10
N LEU A 145 -3.00 -16.60 -2.17
CA LEU A 145 -2.05 -17.60 -2.63
C LEU A 145 -0.61 -17.15 -2.32
N SER A 146 0.22 -18.08 -1.88
CA SER A 146 1.66 -17.83 -1.69
C SER A 146 2.34 -17.76 -3.05
N LEU A 147 3.05 -16.66 -3.32
CA LEU A 147 3.84 -16.49 -4.53
C LEU A 147 4.99 -17.50 -4.63
N ILE A 148 5.56 -17.90 -3.48
CA ILE A 148 6.69 -18.85 -3.44
C ILE A 148 6.24 -20.26 -3.85
N HIS A 149 5.02 -20.66 -3.46
CA HIS A 149 4.55 -22.03 -3.66
C HIS A 149 3.78 -22.22 -4.97
N ILE A 150 3.28 -21.16 -5.60
CA ILE A 150 2.34 -21.25 -6.71
C ILE A 150 2.81 -20.54 -7.98
N SER A 151 3.60 -19.48 -7.86
CA SER A 151 4.04 -18.68 -9.00
C SER A 151 5.43 -19.03 -9.53
N GLU A 152 6.19 -19.87 -8.83
CA GLU A 152 7.38 -20.46 -9.43
C GLU A 152 7.01 -21.82 -10.03
N PRO A 153 7.06 -21.95 -11.37
CA PRO A 153 7.08 -23.29 -11.96
C PRO A 153 8.30 -24.00 -11.38
N THR A 154 8.08 -25.18 -10.83
CA THR A 154 9.17 -26.07 -10.42
C THR A 154 10.17 -26.15 -11.55
N ARG A 155 11.32 -25.51 -11.41
CA ARG A 155 12.43 -25.74 -12.34
C ARG A 155 12.82 -27.20 -12.20
N PRO A 156 12.78 -28.01 -13.24
CA PRO A 156 13.37 -29.34 -13.17
C PRO A 156 14.86 -29.14 -12.87
N TYR A 157 15.33 -29.77 -11.83
CA TYR A 157 16.75 -29.84 -11.45
C TYR A 157 17.54 -30.57 -12.54
#